data_945f97c56c97a8c2253fa6844cadc6da
#
_entry.id   945f97c56c97a8c2253fa6844cadc6da
#
_cell.length_a   1.000
_cell.length_b   1.000
_cell.length_c   1.000
_cell.angle_alpha   90.00
_cell.angle_beta   90.00
_cell.angle_gamma   90.00
#
_symmetry.space_group_name_H-M   'P 1'
#
loop_
_entity.id
_entity.type
_entity.pdbx_description
1 polymer ?
#
loop_
_entity_poly.entity_id
_entity_poly.type
_entity_poly.pdbx_seq_one_letter_code
_entity_poly.pdbx_strand_id
1 'polypeptide(L)'
;MAKENRKPPVKRVQICFSGGGTLAPLHVGAVLAFEEAGYTIVDPTGASAGAIISACIALALSGKAMEEIVLDADFKNLIPVHYWSYPFRGYAASITNAQSWLREITEDQTLQDCTTSLTTITSDEETQRTVPLGTYFSDPNTPVWQVVLPSFSIPEIFPPYQGRYCDGGVMMNLPVEYTTSPHKKIALRITERGRTGPITGWLDRQERLLDMMLTASERASVALAKAKNIPGLDLPAGNAGFLDTSMTVSEKRLLVRKGESIVRTFLNSEAGEEWHGE
;
A
#
# COMPACT_ATOMS: atom_id res chain seq x y z
N MET A 1 -42.44 22.07 -16.29
CA MET A 1 -41.23 21.28 -16.63
C MET A 1 -40.48 21.02 -15.33
N ALA A 2 -40.52 19.81 -14.82
CA ALA A 2 -39.78 19.43 -13.61
C ALA A 2 -38.30 19.42 -13.95
N LYS A 3 -37.47 20.17 -13.20
CA LYS A 3 -36.02 20.06 -13.26
C LYS A 3 -35.66 18.67 -12.79
N GLU A 4 -35.22 17.85 -13.73
CA GLU A 4 -34.62 16.52 -13.46
C GLU A 4 -33.47 16.72 -12.47
N ASN A 5 -33.64 16.20 -11.27
CA ASN A 5 -32.61 16.27 -10.20
C ASN A 5 -31.50 15.30 -10.56
N ARG A 6 -30.66 15.64 -11.55
CA ARG A 6 -29.46 14.83 -11.89
C ARG A 6 -28.52 14.88 -10.71
N LYS A 7 -28.31 13.71 -10.08
CA LYS A 7 -27.23 13.58 -9.09
C LYS A 7 -25.92 14.05 -9.75
N PRO A 8 -25.09 14.82 -9.02
CA PRO A 8 -23.80 15.23 -9.56
C PRO A 8 -23.00 14.01 -10.02
N PRO A 9 -22.22 14.12 -11.10
CA PRO A 9 -21.42 13.01 -11.59
C PRO A 9 -20.48 12.51 -10.49
N VAL A 10 -20.41 11.19 -10.33
CA VAL A 10 -19.52 10.56 -9.35
C VAL A 10 -18.08 10.86 -9.74
N LYS A 11 -17.35 11.53 -8.85
CA LYS A 11 -15.92 11.80 -9.04
C LYS A 11 -15.15 10.47 -8.87
N ARG A 12 -14.41 10.06 -9.88
CA ARG A 12 -13.59 8.83 -9.83
C ARG A 12 -12.11 9.15 -9.88
N VAL A 13 -11.31 8.40 -9.11
CA VAL A 13 -9.85 8.55 -9.08
C VAL A 13 -9.18 7.17 -9.01
N GLN A 14 -8.14 6.97 -9.79
CA GLN A 14 -7.21 5.85 -9.61
C GLN A 14 -6.08 6.31 -8.69
N ILE A 15 -5.84 5.56 -7.63
CA ILE A 15 -4.74 5.83 -6.70
C ILE A 15 -3.68 4.72 -6.82
N CYS A 16 -2.43 5.17 -6.97
CA CYS A 16 -1.25 4.32 -6.86
C CYS A 16 -0.67 4.45 -5.45
N PHE A 17 -0.67 3.37 -4.68
CA PHE A 17 -0.20 3.33 -3.30
C PHE A 17 1.21 2.72 -3.21
N SER A 18 2.16 3.45 -2.64
CA SER A 18 3.48 2.88 -2.35
C SER A 18 3.42 1.84 -1.22
N GLY A 19 4.45 1.00 -1.14
CA GLY A 19 4.73 0.24 0.07
C GLY A 19 5.10 1.15 1.25
N GLY A 20 5.10 0.57 2.44
CA GLY A 20 5.40 1.32 3.67
C GLY A 20 5.31 0.49 4.95
N GLY A 21 5.13 -0.83 4.86
CA GLY A 21 5.10 -1.72 6.03
C GLY A 21 4.03 -1.33 7.04
N THR A 22 4.40 -1.19 8.30
CA THR A 22 3.50 -0.81 9.41
C THR A 22 2.97 0.63 9.33
N LEU A 23 3.39 1.41 8.32
CA LEU A 23 2.93 2.78 8.07
C LEU A 23 1.65 2.85 7.20
N ALA A 24 1.05 1.70 6.86
CA ALA A 24 -0.24 1.60 6.16
C ALA A 24 -1.33 2.56 6.67
N PRO A 25 -1.43 2.92 7.98
CA PRO A 25 -2.40 3.88 8.48
C PRO A 25 -2.36 5.25 7.77
N LEU A 26 -1.20 5.69 7.23
CA LEU A 26 -1.11 6.92 6.42
C LEU A 26 -1.97 6.81 5.14
N HIS A 27 -1.93 5.67 4.46
CA HIS A 27 -2.75 5.44 3.27
C HIS A 27 -4.25 5.38 3.61
N VAL A 28 -4.61 4.77 4.76
CA VAL A 28 -6.00 4.75 5.23
C VAL A 28 -6.53 6.17 5.44
N GLY A 29 -5.74 7.04 6.07
CA GLY A 29 -6.09 8.46 6.22
C GLY A 29 -6.29 9.17 4.87
N ALA A 30 -5.44 8.85 3.89
CA ALA A 30 -5.59 9.38 2.54
C ALA A 30 -6.92 8.92 1.89
N VAL A 31 -7.27 7.63 2.03
CA VAL A 31 -8.55 7.08 1.53
C VAL A 31 -9.74 7.81 2.15
N LEU A 32 -9.75 8.00 3.48
CA LEU A 32 -10.80 8.74 4.19
C LEU A 32 -10.99 10.15 3.62
N ALA A 33 -9.91 10.88 3.35
CA ALA A 33 -9.98 12.23 2.81
C ALA A 33 -10.53 12.27 1.37
N PHE A 34 -10.19 11.30 0.51
CA PHE A 34 -10.76 11.21 -0.82
C PHE A 34 -12.26 10.87 -0.77
N GLU A 35 -12.68 9.91 0.08
CA GLU A 35 -14.09 9.57 0.26
C GLU A 35 -14.89 10.76 0.78
N GLU A 36 -14.39 11.50 1.77
CA GLU A 36 -15.02 12.71 2.31
C GLU A 36 -15.18 13.81 1.24
N ALA A 37 -14.21 13.94 0.33
CA ALA A 37 -14.28 14.86 -0.81
C ALA A 37 -15.21 14.36 -1.95
N GLY A 38 -15.89 13.22 -1.76
CA GLY A 38 -16.86 12.66 -2.69
C GLY A 38 -16.22 11.88 -3.86
N TYR A 39 -14.98 11.44 -3.71
CA TYR A 39 -14.34 10.56 -4.69
C TYR A 39 -14.66 9.09 -4.44
N THR A 40 -14.90 8.36 -5.51
CA THR A 40 -14.84 6.90 -5.52
C THR A 40 -13.49 6.48 -6.07
N ILE A 41 -12.73 5.72 -5.29
CA ILE A 41 -11.44 5.18 -5.73
C ILE A 41 -11.73 3.96 -6.59
N VAL A 42 -11.15 3.93 -7.79
CA VAL A 42 -11.30 2.86 -8.77
C VAL A 42 -9.93 2.39 -9.25
N ASP A 43 -9.85 1.14 -9.69
CA ASP A 43 -8.64 0.53 -10.26
C ASP A 43 -7.37 0.74 -9.39
N PRO A 44 -7.45 0.55 -8.05
CA PRO A 44 -6.33 0.80 -7.18
C PRO A 44 -5.14 -0.09 -7.53
N THR A 45 -3.94 0.48 -7.39
CA THR A 45 -2.69 -0.22 -7.65
C THR A 45 -1.75 -0.03 -6.48
N GLY A 46 -1.07 -1.08 -6.02
CA GLY A 46 -0.21 -0.96 -4.86
C GLY A 46 0.87 -2.01 -4.74
N ALA A 47 1.90 -1.70 -3.95
CA ALA A 47 2.95 -2.62 -3.53
C ALA A 47 2.97 -2.74 -2.00
N SER A 48 3.33 -3.91 -1.44
CA SER A 48 3.46 -4.11 0.01
C SER A 48 2.22 -3.62 0.78
N ALA A 49 2.39 -2.71 1.75
CA ALA A 49 1.27 -2.06 2.45
C ALA A 49 0.23 -1.47 1.49
N GLY A 50 0.67 -0.86 0.38
CA GLY A 50 -0.22 -0.34 -0.65
C GLY A 50 -1.04 -1.41 -1.35
N ALA A 51 -0.54 -2.65 -1.48
CA ALA A 51 -1.29 -3.77 -2.03
C ALA A 51 -2.46 -4.17 -1.12
N ILE A 52 -2.27 -4.13 0.20
CA ILE A 52 -3.32 -4.40 1.19
C ILE A 52 -4.44 -3.35 1.06
N ILE A 53 -4.09 -2.07 1.04
CA ILE A 53 -5.06 -0.98 0.89
C ILE A 53 -5.81 -1.09 -0.45
N SER A 54 -5.09 -1.40 -1.54
CA SER A 54 -5.70 -1.61 -2.85
C SER A 54 -6.70 -2.77 -2.86
N ALA A 55 -6.39 -3.87 -2.18
CA ALA A 55 -7.29 -5.02 -2.05
C ALA A 55 -8.56 -4.66 -1.26
N CYS A 56 -8.42 -3.95 -0.14
CA CYS A 56 -9.57 -3.49 0.64
C CYS A 56 -10.50 -2.58 -0.20
N ILE A 57 -9.95 -1.66 -0.98
CA ILE A 57 -10.71 -0.79 -1.88
C ILE A 57 -11.41 -1.63 -2.96
N ALA A 58 -10.71 -2.58 -3.58
CA ALA A 58 -11.27 -3.42 -4.63
C ALA A 58 -12.46 -4.28 -4.12
N LEU A 59 -12.40 -4.70 -2.86
CA LEU A 59 -13.49 -5.40 -2.15
C LEU A 59 -14.55 -4.46 -1.57
N ALA A 60 -14.53 -3.16 -1.93
CA ALA A 60 -15.47 -2.14 -1.49
C ALA A 60 -15.50 -1.88 0.02
N LEU A 61 -14.40 -2.14 0.74
CA LEU A 61 -14.28 -1.71 2.13
C LEU A 61 -14.17 -0.17 2.16
N SER A 62 -14.96 0.46 3.02
CA SER A 62 -14.87 1.92 3.23
C SER A 62 -13.58 2.30 3.97
N GLY A 63 -13.14 3.55 3.81
CA GLY A 63 -12.00 4.07 4.58
C GLY A 63 -12.20 3.92 6.09
N LYS A 64 -13.45 3.98 6.58
CA LYS A 64 -13.78 3.76 8.00
C LYS A 64 -13.55 2.31 8.43
N ALA A 65 -13.98 1.33 7.62
CA ALA A 65 -13.71 -0.07 7.88
C ALA A 65 -12.20 -0.37 7.85
N MET A 66 -11.47 0.23 6.90
CA MET A 66 -10.01 0.12 6.85
C MET A 66 -9.33 0.75 8.08
N GLU A 67 -9.85 1.88 8.60
CA GLU A 67 -9.35 2.48 9.84
C GLU A 67 -9.50 1.51 11.02
N GLU A 68 -10.64 0.87 11.18
CA GLU A 68 -10.86 -0.13 12.22
C GLU A 68 -9.89 -1.30 12.07
N ILE A 69 -9.72 -1.85 10.88
CA ILE A 69 -8.78 -2.94 10.59
C ILE A 69 -7.35 -2.56 10.99
N VAL A 70 -6.84 -1.39 10.59
CA VAL A 70 -5.45 -1.03 10.90
C VAL A 70 -5.24 -0.66 12.37
N LEU A 71 -6.26 -0.13 13.06
CA LEU A 71 -6.18 0.18 14.47
C LEU A 71 -6.17 -1.11 15.32
N ASP A 72 -6.95 -2.12 14.95
CA ASP A 72 -7.04 -3.40 15.64
C ASP A 72 -5.89 -4.37 15.30
N ALA A 73 -5.22 -4.17 14.15
CA ALA A 73 -4.12 -5.03 13.72
C ALA A 73 -2.98 -5.09 14.77
N ASP A 74 -2.69 -6.26 15.29
CA ASP A 74 -1.51 -6.51 16.15
C ASP A 74 -0.28 -6.77 15.27
N PHE A 75 0.47 -5.71 14.93
CA PHE A 75 1.65 -5.81 14.08
C PHE A 75 2.73 -6.74 14.66
N LYS A 76 2.83 -6.85 16.00
CA LYS A 76 3.77 -7.77 16.64
C LYS A 76 3.38 -9.23 16.40
N ASN A 77 2.10 -9.51 16.37
CA ASN A 77 1.59 -10.84 16.05
C ASN A 77 1.66 -11.12 14.53
N LEU A 78 1.41 -10.12 13.70
CA LEU A 78 1.49 -10.26 12.24
C LEU A 78 2.91 -10.49 11.74
N ILE A 79 3.90 -9.87 12.40
CA ILE A 79 5.32 -9.97 12.07
C ILE A 79 6.09 -10.48 13.30
N PRO A 80 5.95 -11.77 13.66
CA PRO A 80 6.55 -12.33 14.87
C PRO A 80 8.06 -12.60 14.65
N VAL A 81 8.87 -11.56 14.76
CA VAL A 81 10.32 -11.63 14.49
C VAL A 81 11.05 -12.46 15.55
N HIS A 82 11.74 -13.49 15.11
CA HIS A 82 12.57 -14.38 15.93
C HIS A 82 14.02 -14.38 15.43
N TYR A 83 14.85 -13.47 15.91
CA TYR A 83 16.25 -13.29 15.45
C TYR A 83 17.12 -14.53 15.56
N TRP A 84 16.90 -15.38 16.58
CA TRP A 84 17.68 -16.58 16.79
C TRP A 84 17.44 -17.66 15.72
N SER A 85 16.33 -17.60 14.99
CA SER A 85 16.01 -18.56 13.92
C SER A 85 16.61 -18.19 12.56
N TYR A 86 16.97 -16.92 12.36
CA TYR A 86 17.46 -16.38 11.11
C TYR A 86 18.68 -17.13 10.53
N PRO A 87 19.75 -17.44 11.32
CA PRO A 87 20.92 -18.13 10.78
C PRO A 87 20.62 -19.53 10.22
N PHE A 88 19.51 -20.13 10.64
CA PHE A 88 19.12 -21.50 10.25
C PHE A 88 18.07 -21.53 9.15
N ARG A 89 17.23 -20.50 9.05
CA ARG A 89 16.07 -20.46 8.15
C ARG A 89 16.21 -19.47 7.00
N GLY A 90 17.12 -18.51 7.10
CA GLY A 90 17.25 -17.42 6.14
C GLY A 90 16.16 -16.34 6.22
N TYR A 91 15.27 -16.41 7.24
CA TYR A 91 14.24 -15.40 7.50
C TYR A 91 13.90 -15.31 8.99
N ALA A 92 13.41 -14.14 9.41
CA ALA A 92 13.23 -13.84 10.83
C ALA A 92 11.81 -14.11 11.37
N ALA A 93 10.79 -14.23 10.51
CA ALA A 93 9.40 -14.40 10.90
C ALA A 93 8.66 -15.42 10.02
N SER A 94 7.64 -16.09 10.59
CA SER A 94 6.70 -16.89 9.80
C SER A 94 5.65 -15.98 9.16
N ILE A 95 5.31 -16.26 7.90
CA ILE A 95 4.27 -15.52 7.17
C ILE A 95 2.84 -16.00 7.52
N THR A 96 2.70 -17.08 8.30
CA THR A 96 1.41 -17.73 8.58
C THR A 96 0.39 -16.80 9.21
N ASN A 97 0.80 -15.97 10.18
CA ASN A 97 -0.12 -15.06 10.85
C ASN A 97 -0.59 -13.94 9.91
N ALA A 98 0.31 -13.42 9.09
CA ALA A 98 -0.04 -12.43 8.05
C ALA A 98 -1.00 -13.03 7.01
N GLN A 99 -0.78 -14.29 6.59
CA GLN A 99 -1.69 -15.00 5.71
C GLN A 99 -3.08 -15.17 6.33
N SER A 100 -3.16 -15.60 7.59
CA SER A 100 -4.44 -15.78 8.30
C SER A 100 -5.19 -14.46 8.42
N TRP A 101 -4.48 -13.38 8.77
CA TRP A 101 -5.06 -12.04 8.86
C TRP A 101 -5.53 -11.52 7.50
N LEU A 102 -4.77 -11.72 6.42
CA LEU A 102 -5.21 -11.34 5.07
C LEU A 102 -6.46 -12.11 4.65
N ARG A 103 -6.56 -13.40 4.97
CA ARG A 103 -7.77 -14.18 4.71
C ARG A 103 -8.97 -13.65 5.47
N GLU A 104 -8.78 -13.27 6.73
CA GLU A 104 -9.83 -12.68 7.57
C GLU A 104 -10.34 -11.36 6.97
N ILE A 105 -9.46 -10.40 6.67
CA ILE A 105 -9.88 -9.09 6.15
C ILE A 105 -10.42 -9.12 4.72
N THR A 106 -10.09 -10.15 3.94
CA THR A 106 -10.62 -10.35 2.57
C THR A 106 -11.78 -11.35 2.54
N GLU A 107 -12.12 -11.97 3.67
CA GLU A 107 -13.19 -12.98 3.80
C GLU A 107 -13.06 -14.13 2.78
N ASP A 108 -11.82 -14.48 2.40
CA ASP A 108 -11.51 -15.43 1.32
C ASP A 108 -12.17 -15.09 -0.04
N GLN A 109 -12.64 -13.85 -0.24
CA GLN A 109 -13.22 -13.40 -1.51
C GLN A 109 -12.18 -13.49 -2.64
N THR A 110 -12.67 -13.69 -3.86
CA THR A 110 -11.85 -13.89 -5.05
C THR A 110 -11.76 -12.61 -5.90
N LEU A 111 -10.93 -12.60 -6.92
CA LEU A 111 -10.80 -11.47 -7.83
C LEU A 111 -12.08 -11.15 -8.59
N GLN A 112 -12.97 -12.13 -8.83
CA GLN A 112 -14.27 -11.89 -9.46
C GLN A 112 -15.27 -11.17 -8.54
N ASP A 113 -15.06 -11.20 -7.21
CA ASP A 113 -15.90 -10.51 -6.24
C ASP A 113 -15.51 -9.03 -6.08
N CYS A 114 -14.37 -8.63 -6.65
CA CYS A 114 -13.92 -7.24 -6.64
C CYS A 114 -14.88 -6.33 -7.41
N THR A 115 -15.24 -5.20 -6.81
CA THR A 115 -16.13 -4.20 -7.42
C THR A 115 -15.42 -3.27 -8.41
N THR A 116 -14.09 -3.26 -8.38
CA THR A 116 -13.21 -2.55 -9.32
C THR A 116 -11.95 -3.39 -9.53
N SER A 117 -11.17 -3.12 -10.60
CA SER A 117 -9.96 -3.89 -10.85
C SER A 117 -8.90 -3.65 -9.78
N LEU A 118 -8.19 -4.70 -9.42
CA LEU A 118 -7.07 -4.68 -8.47
C LEU A 118 -5.77 -4.97 -9.22
N THR A 119 -4.72 -4.21 -8.92
CA THR A 119 -3.35 -4.56 -9.31
C THR A 119 -2.43 -4.50 -8.11
N THR A 120 -1.78 -5.61 -7.79
CA THR A 120 -0.73 -5.69 -6.78
C THR A 120 0.59 -6.03 -7.44
N ILE A 121 1.68 -5.61 -6.83
CA ILE A 121 3.03 -5.82 -7.37
C ILE A 121 3.81 -6.73 -6.46
N THR A 122 4.45 -7.73 -7.04
CA THR A 122 5.45 -8.58 -6.37
C THR A 122 6.76 -8.60 -7.16
N SER A 123 7.83 -9.01 -6.52
CA SER A 123 9.15 -9.18 -7.12
C SER A 123 9.47 -10.67 -7.26
N ASP A 124 9.94 -11.08 -8.41
CA ASP A 124 10.37 -12.46 -8.69
C ASP A 124 11.88 -12.55 -8.49
N GLU A 125 12.32 -13.31 -7.47
CA GLU A 125 13.74 -13.46 -7.13
C GLU A 125 14.53 -14.27 -8.17
N GLU A 126 13.87 -15.21 -8.87
CA GLU A 126 14.54 -16.03 -9.88
C GLU A 126 14.83 -15.24 -11.16
N THR A 127 13.85 -14.46 -11.62
CA THR A 127 13.98 -13.68 -12.87
C THR A 127 14.44 -12.26 -12.65
N GLN A 128 14.47 -11.79 -11.39
CA GLN A 128 14.79 -10.42 -10.99
C GLN A 128 13.90 -9.39 -11.72
N ARG A 129 12.61 -9.67 -11.78
CA ARG A 129 11.62 -8.84 -12.45
C ARG A 129 10.44 -8.52 -11.56
N THR A 130 9.83 -7.39 -11.84
CA THR A 130 8.50 -7.04 -11.31
C THR A 130 7.45 -7.94 -11.92
N VAL A 131 6.54 -8.48 -11.09
CA VAL A 131 5.41 -9.29 -11.52
C VAL A 131 4.11 -8.65 -11.02
N PRO A 132 3.24 -8.16 -11.91
CA PRO A 132 1.91 -7.72 -11.53
C PRO A 132 1.01 -8.93 -11.30
N LEU A 133 0.16 -8.84 -10.26
CA LEU A 133 -0.90 -9.80 -9.95
C LEU A 133 -2.23 -9.03 -9.82
N GLY A 134 -3.35 -9.74 -9.90
CA GLY A 134 -4.67 -9.15 -9.72
C GLY A 134 -5.59 -9.37 -10.92
N THR A 135 -6.60 -8.52 -11.08
CA THR A 135 -7.75 -8.73 -11.97
C THR A 135 -7.38 -9.07 -13.42
N TYR A 136 -6.34 -8.46 -13.96
CA TYR A 136 -5.93 -8.67 -15.35
C TYR A 136 -4.77 -9.65 -15.53
N PHE A 137 -4.18 -10.14 -14.43
CA PHE A 137 -2.94 -10.92 -14.44
C PHE A 137 -3.08 -12.29 -13.79
N SER A 138 -4.21 -12.57 -13.15
CA SER A 138 -4.46 -13.81 -12.40
C SER A 138 -5.82 -14.41 -12.79
N ASP A 139 -6.03 -15.70 -12.44
CA ASP A 139 -7.34 -16.34 -12.62
C ASP A 139 -8.41 -15.62 -11.79
N PRO A 140 -9.60 -15.30 -12.33
CA PRO A 140 -10.68 -14.64 -11.60
C PRO A 140 -11.11 -15.35 -10.30
N ASN A 141 -10.95 -16.66 -10.22
CA ASN A 141 -11.25 -17.44 -9.00
C ASN A 141 -10.11 -17.41 -7.96
N THR A 142 -9.01 -16.72 -8.24
CA THR A 142 -7.90 -16.58 -7.28
C THR A 142 -8.38 -15.77 -6.08
N PRO A 143 -8.25 -16.29 -4.84
CA PRO A 143 -8.53 -15.51 -3.63
C PRO A 143 -7.67 -14.25 -3.57
N VAL A 144 -8.28 -13.11 -3.20
CA VAL A 144 -7.59 -11.80 -3.16
C VAL A 144 -6.35 -11.83 -2.27
N TRP A 145 -6.39 -12.53 -1.13
CA TRP A 145 -5.21 -12.66 -0.27
C TRP A 145 -4.00 -13.30 -0.97
N GLN A 146 -4.22 -14.18 -1.97
CA GLN A 146 -3.12 -14.83 -2.71
C GLN A 146 -2.39 -13.88 -3.67
N VAL A 147 -3.01 -12.82 -4.12
CA VAL A 147 -2.35 -11.79 -4.93
C VAL A 147 -1.75 -10.67 -4.07
N VAL A 148 -2.15 -10.56 -2.80
CA VAL A 148 -1.59 -9.60 -1.83
C VAL A 148 -0.40 -10.17 -1.07
N LEU A 149 -0.47 -11.42 -0.61
CA LEU A 149 0.53 -12.02 0.26
C LEU A 149 1.95 -12.03 -0.34
N PRO A 150 2.16 -12.33 -1.65
CA PRO A 150 3.48 -12.21 -2.26
C PRO A 150 4.06 -10.79 -2.15
N SER A 151 3.20 -9.77 -2.35
CA SER A 151 3.58 -8.36 -2.25
C SER A 151 3.97 -7.93 -0.83
N PHE A 152 3.58 -8.69 0.18
CA PHE A 152 3.86 -8.46 1.59
C PHE A 152 5.06 -9.31 2.11
N SER A 153 5.60 -10.20 1.29
CA SER A 153 6.70 -11.11 1.68
C SER A 153 8.04 -10.37 1.71
N ILE A 154 8.23 -9.51 2.73
CA ILE A 154 9.42 -8.67 2.90
C ILE A 154 10.67 -9.55 3.03
N PRO A 155 11.71 -9.37 2.17
CA PRO A 155 12.95 -10.13 2.23
C PRO A 155 13.60 -10.09 3.61
N GLU A 156 14.27 -11.16 4.01
CA GLU A 156 14.92 -11.32 5.31
C GLU A 156 13.95 -11.42 6.50
N ILE A 157 12.75 -10.83 6.38
CA ILE A 157 11.70 -10.90 7.43
C ILE A 157 10.86 -12.15 7.21
N PHE A 158 10.32 -12.34 6.02
CA PHE A 158 9.49 -13.50 5.65
C PHE A 158 10.19 -14.41 4.63
N PRO A 159 9.81 -15.70 4.59
CA PRO A 159 10.22 -16.55 3.48
C PRO A 159 9.61 -16.03 2.17
N PRO A 160 10.31 -16.19 1.04
CA PRO A 160 9.72 -15.89 -0.25
C PRO A 160 8.46 -16.74 -0.48
N TYR A 161 7.38 -16.09 -0.92
CA TYR A 161 6.13 -16.77 -1.22
C TYR A 161 6.34 -17.81 -2.34
N GLN A 162 5.91 -19.05 -2.11
CA GLN A 162 6.16 -20.21 -2.99
C GLN A 162 7.65 -20.42 -3.32
N GLY A 163 8.56 -19.99 -2.43
CA GLY A 163 10.00 -20.13 -2.62
C GLY A 163 10.59 -19.23 -3.71
N ARG A 164 9.86 -18.24 -4.22
CA ARG A 164 10.25 -17.44 -5.38
C ARG A 164 9.91 -15.96 -5.29
N TYR A 165 8.75 -15.61 -4.73
CA TYR A 165 8.24 -14.26 -4.80
C TYR A 165 8.42 -13.51 -3.49
N CYS A 166 8.92 -12.28 -3.56
CA CYS A 166 9.07 -11.39 -2.42
C CYS A 166 8.34 -10.05 -2.64
N ASP A 167 8.43 -9.17 -1.63
CA ASP A 167 7.76 -7.87 -1.61
C ASP A 167 8.00 -7.07 -2.90
N GLY A 168 6.90 -6.55 -3.44
CA GLY A 168 6.92 -5.78 -4.68
C GLY A 168 7.74 -4.49 -4.59
N GLY A 169 7.88 -3.93 -3.39
CA GLY A 169 8.65 -2.73 -3.14
C GLY A 169 10.14 -2.86 -3.46
N VAL A 170 10.67 -4.09 -3.45
CA VAL A 170 12.07 -4.35 -3.83
C VAL A 170 12.36 -3.84 -5.23
N MET A 171 11.48 -4.14 -6.20
CA MET A 171 11.67 -3.77 -7.59
C MET A 171 10.86 -2.54 -8.00
N MET A 172 9.67 -2.34 -7.41
CA MET A 172 8.74 -1.27 -7.80
C MET A 172 7.85 -0.85 -6.62
N ASN A 173 8.38 -0.02 -5.72
CA ASN A 173 7.64 0.39 -4.51
C ASN A 173 6.46 1.34 -4.77
N LEU A 174 6.47 2.07 -5.86
CA LEU A 174 5.39 2.97 -6.30
C LEU A 174 4.98 2.60 -7.73
N PRO A 175 4.00 1.71 -7.95
CA PRO A 175 3.74 1.07 -9.24
C PRO A 175 2.95 1.95 -10.24
N VAL A 176 3.44 3.14 -10.54
CA VAL A 176 2.85 4.12 -11.46
C VAL A 176 2.73 3.58 -12.90
N GLU A 177 3.54 2.61 -13.29
CA GLU A 177 3.46 1.97 -14.61
C GLU A 177 2.08 1.34 -14.87
N TYR A 178 1.44 0.84 -13.81
CA TYR A 178 0.15 0.17 -13.85
C TYR A 178 -1.05 1.09 -13.58
N THR A 179 -0.84 2.40 -13.51
CA THR A 179 -1.93 3.39 -13.45
C THR A 179 -2.48 3.66 -14.86
N THR A 180 -3.39 2.82 -15.31
CA THR A 180 -3.89 2.80 -16.71
C THR A 180 -5.36 3.22 -16.83
N SER A 181 -6.05 3.48 -15.74
CA SER A 181 -7.45 3.94 -15.73
C SER A 181 -7.63 5.22 -16.56
N PRO A 182 -8.77 5.40 -17.24
CA PRO A 182 -9.10 6.66 -17.94
C PRO A 182 -9.44 7.80 -16.97
N HIS A 183 -9.63 7.50 -15.69
CA HIS A 183 -9.99 8.47 -14.66
C HIS A 183 -8.76 9.28 -14.18
N LYS A 184 -9.01 10.31 -13.37
CA LYS A 184 -7.95 11.06 -12.68
C LYS A 184 -7.03 10.12 -11.90
N LYS A 185 -5.77 10.46 -11.85
CA LYS A 185 -4.73 9.63 -11.23
C LYS A 185 -3.97 10.42 -10.19
N ILE A 186 -3.56 9.76 -9.12
CA ILE A 186 -2.63 10.31 -8.13
C ILE A 186 -1.75 9.20 -7.56
N ALA A 187 -0.50 9.52 -7.30
CA ALA A 187 0.45 8.61 -6.67
C ALA A 187 0.70 9.03 -5.21
N LEU A 188 0.40 8.16 -4.27
CA LEU A 188 0.61 8.38 -2.84
C LEU A 188 1.86 7.64 -2.38
N ARG A 189 2.85 8.38 -1.89
CA ARG A 189 4.13 7.84 -1.50
C ARG A 189 4.40 8.07 -0.02
N ILE A 190 4.60 7.00 0.75
CA ILE A 190 5.08 7.09 2.12
C ILE A 190 6.57 7.42 2.09
N THR A 191 6.96 8.50 2.75
CA THR A 191 8.34 9.01 2.81
C THR A 191 8.80 9.14 4.27
N GLU A 192 10.08 9.43 4.49
CA GLU A 192 10.67 9.55 5.83
C GLU A 192 10.44 8.29 6.68
N ARG A 193 10.59 7.10 6.06
CA ARG A 193 10.33 5.80 6.68
C ARG A 193 11.45 5.29 7.59
N GLY A 194 12.61 5.90 7.50
CA GLY A 194 13.82 5.40 8.12
C GLY A 194 14.32 6.28 9.25
N ARG A 195 15.04 5.64 10.19
CA ARG A 195 15.79 6.34 11.22
C ARG A 195 17.14 6.79 10.68
N THR A 196 17.55 8.01 11.00
CA THR A 196 18.91 8.52 10.73
C THR A 196 19.79 8.35 11.97
N GLY A 197 21.11 8.27 11.79
CA GLY A 197 22.06 8.17 12.91
C GLY A 197 22.86 6.86 12.89
N PRO A 198 23.60 6.51 13.95
CA PRO A 198 24.39 5.28 14.05
C PRO A 198 23.50 4.02 13.97
N ILE A 199 24.02 2.97 13.33
CA ILE A 199 23.34 1.66 13.28
C ILE A 199 23.48 0.99 14.65
N THR A 200 22.35 0.62 15.25
CA THR A 200 22.31 0.09 16.64
C THR A 200 22.17 -1.43 16.72
N GLY A 201 22.04 -2.13 15.57
CA GLY A 201 21.94 -3.58 15.55
C GLY A 201 21.54 -4.14 14.19
N TRP A 202 21.37 -5.47 14.15
CA TRP A 202 21.05 -6.17 12.90
C TRP A 202 19.71 -5.71 12.31
N LEU A 203 18.66 -5.63 13.11
CA LEU A 203 17.33 -5.21 12.62
C LEU A 203 17.36 -3.76 12.09
N ASP A 204 17.94 -2.83 12.83
CA ASP A 204 18.11 -1.44 12.39
C ASP A 204 18.86 -1.36 11.05
N ARG A 205 19.88 -2.24 10.87
CA ARG A 205 20.58 -2.36 9.59
C ARG A 205 19.67 -2.88 8.48
N GLN A 206 18.86 -3.92 8.73
CA GLN A 206 17.95 -4.48 7.73
C GLN A 206 16.88 -3.46 7.32
N GLU A 207 16.27 -2.77 8.28
CA GLU A 207 15.33 -1.69 8.01
C GLU A 207 15.92 -0.62 7.08
N ARG A 208 17.16 -0.19 7.35
CA ARG A 208 17.84 0.82 6.51
C ARG A 208 18.14 0.31 5.11
N LEU A 209 18.60 -0.93 4.98
CA LEU A 209 18.85 -1.53 3.67
C LEU A 209 17.57 -1.63 2.87
N LEU A 210 16.48 -2.09 3.49
CA LEU A 210 15.18 -2.15 2.85
C LEU A 210 14.67 -0.75 2.47
N ASP A 211 14.77 0.25 3.34
CA ASP A 211 14.39 1.63 3.01
C ASP A 211 15.22 2.22 1.87
N MET A 212 16.52 1.92 1.82
CA MET A 212 17.37 2.31 0.69
C MET A 212 16.92 1.64 -0.62
N MET A 213 16.55 0.35 -0.59
CA MET A 213 16.03 -0.39 -1.75
C MET A 213 14.68 0.19 -2.21
N LEU A 214 13.75 0.40 -1.29
CA LEU A 214 12.44 1.02 -1.57
C LEU A 214 12.61 2.42 -2.18
N THR A 215 13.47 3.25 -1.60
CA THR A 215 13.76 4.59 -2.08
C THR A 215 14.42 4.57 -3.47
N ALA A 216 15.32 3.62 -3.73
CA ALA A 216 15.95 3.48 -5.04
C ALA A 216 14.94 3.07 -6.11
N SER A 217 14.06 2.10 -5.81
CA SER A 217 13.02 1.61 -6.73
C SER A 217 11.98 2.70 -7.06
N GLU A 218 11.69 3.62 -6.14
CA GLU A 218 10.74 4.71 -6.37
C GLU A 218 11.24 5.78 -7.34
N ARG A 219 12.55 5.96 -7.50
CA ARG A 219 13.10 7.06 -8.33
C ARG A 219 12.60 7.01 -9.78
N ALA A 220 12.59 5.82 -10.38
CA ALA A 220 12.10 5.62 -11.73
C ALA A 220 10.58 5.90 -11.81
N SER A 221 9.82 5.41 -10.83
CA SER A 221 8.37 5.61 -10.75
C SER A 221 8.00 7.09 -10.58
N VAL A 222 8.73 7.84 -9.77
CA VAL A 222 8.53 9.29 -9.60
C VAL A 222 8.82 10.04 -10.91
N ALA A 223 9.89 9.68 -11.62
CA ALA A 223 10.19 10.27 -12.94
C ALA A 223 9.08 9.95 -13.95
N LEU A 224 8.58 8.71 -13.97
CA LEU A 224 7.48 8.28 -14.82
C LEU A 224 6.16 8.98 -14.46
N ALA A 225 5.85 9.17 -13.19
CA ALA A 225 4.67 9.92 -12.75
C ALA A 225 4.68 11.34 -13.32
N LYS A 226 5.83 12.04 -13.21
CA LYS A 226 6.02 13.37 -13.78
C LYS A 226 5.84 13.37 -15.31
N ALA A 227 6.41 12.39 -16.01
CA ALA A 227 6.29 12.27 -17.46
C ALA A 227 4.85 11.99 -17.94
N LYS A 228 4.05 11.33 -17.10
CA LYS A 228 2.62 11.03 -17.35
C LYS A 228 1.67 12.10 -16.80
N ASN A 229 2.18 13.21 -16.24
CA ASN A 229 1.39 14.24 -15.55
C ASN A 229 0.51 13.65 -14.41
N ILE A 230 1.00 12.62 -13.71
CA ILE A 230 0.35 12.04 -12.54
C ILE A 230 0.90 12.77 -11.31
N PRO A 231 0.09 13.54 -10.57
CA PRO A 231 0.58 14.19 -9.37
C PRO A 231 1.02 13.17 -8.33
N GLY A 232 2.14 13.44 -7.70
CA GLY A 232 2.65 12.66 -6.56
C GLY A 232 2.41 13.42 -5.27
N LEU A 233 1.88 12.74 -4.26
CA LEU A 233 1.70 13.31 -2.93
C LEU A 233 2.51 12.51 -1.92
N ASP A 234 3.42 13.18 -1.23
CA ASP A 234 4.24 12.57 -0.19
C ASP A 234 3.49 12.51 1.14
N LEU A 235 3.55 11.36 1.78
CA LEU A 235 3.00 11.07 3.09
C LEU A 235 4.16 10.80 4.06
N PRO A 236 4.80 11.84 4.63
CA PRO A 236 5.96 11.67 5.49
C PRO A 236 5.57 10.95 6.79
N ALA A 237 6.26 9.85 7.11
CA ALA A 237 6.02 9.09 8.34
C ALA A 237 6.60 9.81 9.59
N GLY A 238 7.61 10.65 9.41
CA GLY A 238 8.31 11.31 10.51
C GLY A 238 9.21 10.34 11.24
N ASN A 239 9.03 10.20 12.57
CA ASN A 239 9.86 9.32 13.39
C ASN A 239 9.40 7.86 13.42
N ALA A 240 8.31 7.50 12.75
CA ALA A 240 7.79 6.13 12.74
C ALA A 240 8.59 5.26 11.76
N GLY A 241 9.12 4.14 12.23
CA GLY A 241 9.81 3.14 11.39
C GLY A 241 8.82 2.29 10.59
N PHE A 242 9.19 1.88 9.38
CA PHE A 242 8.29 1.10 8.52
C PHE A 242 8.14 -0.38 8.96
N LEU A 243 8.97 -0.86 9.90
CA LEU A 243 8.83 -2.14 10.58
C LEU A 243 8.60 -1.99 12.10
N ASP A 244 8.03 -0.87 12.54
CA ASP A 244 7.71 -0.67 13.94
C ASP A 244 6.49 -1.53 14.35
N THR A 245 6.77 -2.75 14.77
CA THR A 245 5.75 -3.70 15.22
C THR A 245 5.19 -3.37 16.61
N SER A 246 5.83 -2.43 17.35
CA SER A 246 5.39 -2.02 18.69
C SER A 246 4.42 -0.84 18.70
N MET A 247 4.05 -0.35 17.50
CA MET A 247 3.18 0.81 17.32
C MET A 247 1.85 0.66 18.06
N THR A 248 1.56 1.62 18.94
CA THR A 248 0.31 1.67 19.71
C THR A 248 -0.87 2.12 18.85
N VAL A 249 -2.09 1.85 19.32
CA VAL A 249 -3.32 2.34 18.65
C VAL A 249 -3.32 3.87 18.53
N SER A 250 -2.78 4.60 19.50
CA SER A 250 -2.68 6.06 19.46
C SER A 250 -1.73 6.55 18.37
N GLU A 251 -0.60 5.89 18.16
CA GLU A 251 0.36 6.19 17.10
C GLU A 251 -0.21 5.89 15.72
N LYS A 252 -0.88 4.74 15.56
CA LYS A 252 -1.60 4.41 14.32
C LYS A 252 -2.66 5.46 13.98
N ARG A 253 -3.47 5.87 14.98
CA ARG A 253 -4.49 6.93 14.80
C ARG A 253 -3.85 8.27 14.42
N LEU A 254 -2.68 8.59 14.95
CA LEU A 254 -1.95 9.79 14.57
C LEU A 254 -1.52 9.74 13.09
N LEU A 255 -1.05 8.58 12.61
CA LEU A 255 -0.71 8.40 11.20
C LEU A 255 -1.95 8.50 10.29
N VAL A 256 -3.09 7.91 10.67
CA VAL A 256 -4.36 8.07 9.94
C VAL A 256 -4.71 9.56 9.80
N ARG A 257 -4.73 10.30 10.90
CA ARG A 257 -5.03 11.74 10.88
C ARG A 257 -4.03 12.55 10.04
N LYS A 258 -2.76 12.15 10.06
CA LYS A 258 -1.71 12.80 9.27
C LYS A 258 -1.94 12.58 7.77
N GLY A 259 -2.20 11.36 7.34
CA GLY A 259 -2.53 11.04 5.95
C GLY A 259 -3.77 11.78 5.46
N GLU A 260 -4.83 11.79 6.27
CA GLU A 260 -6.07 12.52 6.01
C GLU A 260 -5.82 14.03 5.85
N SER A 261 -5.09 14.65 6.78
CA SER A 261 -4.77 16.09 6.75
C SER A 261 -3.98 16.48 5.52
N ILE A 262 -3.00 15.68 5.10
CA ILE A 262 -2.17 15.96 3.92
C ILE A 262 -3.01 15.95 2.65
N VAL A 263 -3.83 14.92 2.46
CA VAL A 263 -4.70 14.81 1.28
C VAL A 263 -5.76 15.91 1.28
N ARG A 264 -6.38 16.20 2.42
CA ARG A 264 -7.35 17.30 2.54
C ARG A 264 -6.71 18.65 2.19
N THR A 265 -5.48 18.91 2.64
CA THR A 265 -4.73 20.12 2.29
C THR A 265 -4.45 20.19 0.80
N PHE A 266 -4.04 19.09 0.18
CA PHE A 266 -3.83 19.02 -1.28
C PHE A 266 -5.13 19.32 -2.03
N LEU A 267 -6.23 18.66 -1.69
CA LEU A 267 -7.51 18.81 -2.37
C LEU A 267 -8.08 20.24 -2.29
N ASN A 268 -7.71 21.01 -1.25
CA ASN A 268 -8.11 22.40 -1.04
C ASN A 268 -7.06 23.43 -1.50
N SER A 269 -5.98 23.02 -2.14
CA SER A 269 -4.92 23.89 -2.66
C SER A 269 -5.17 24.25 -4.13
N GLU A 270 -4.47 25.27 -4.64
CA GLU A 270 -4.46 25.63 -6.06
C GLU A 270 -4.09 24.43 -6.95
N ALA A 271 -3.08 23.64 -6.56
CA ALA A 271 -2.70 22.43 -7.27
C ALA A 271 -3.82 21.38 -7.29
N GLY A 272 -4.60 21.28 -6.21
CA GLY A 272 -5.79 20.44 -6.14
C GLY A 272 -6.92 20.96 -7.01
N GLU A 273 -7.13 22.25 -7.06
CA GLU A 273 -8.14 22.89 -7.92
C GLU A 273 -7.80 22.68 -9.40
N GLU A 274 -6.56 22.87 -9.81
CA GLU A 274 -6.08 22.56 -11.16
C GLU A 274 -6.32 21.08 -11.50
N TRP A 275 -5.93 20.18 -10.58
CA TRP A 275 -6.16 18.75 -10.75
C TRP A 275 -7.65 18.38 -10.80
N HIS A 276 -8.53 19.10 -10.10
CA HIS A 276 -10.00 18.94 -10.18
C HIS A 276 -10.58 19.44 -11.51
N GLY A 277 -10.00 20.49 -12.09
CA GLY A 277 -10.49 21.16 -13.28
C GLY A 277 -10.22 20.43 -14.59
N GLU A 278 -9.20 19.56 -14.61
CA GLU A 278 -8.88 18.69 -15.74
C GLU A 278 -9.82 17.47 -15.81
#